data_037bb5f0ab78f10b2a53720966ad58e1
#
_entry.id   037bb5f0ab78f10b2a53720966ad58e1
#
_cell.length_a   1.000
_cell.length_b   1.000
_cell.length_c   1.000
_cell.angle_alpha   90.00
_cell.angle_beta   90.00
_cell.angle_gamma   90.00
#
_symmetry.space_group_name_H-M   'P 1'
#
loop_
_entity.id
_entity.type
_entity.pdbx_description
1 polymer ?
#
loop_
_entity_poly.entity_id
_entity_poly.type
_entity_poly.pdbx_seq_one_letter_code
_entity_poly.pdbx_strand_id
1 'polypeptide(L)'
;MTQRILLFFLITGGLLTISSFVRPTTTETNRKKVIGTVIIDPGHGGSDHGAKGRFSYEKDICLAVSLKLGAIISKEFPELRVLYTRTTDSYPELHDRAKFANENKGDLYLCVHVNAARGKRVAEVVGYKTVTYYTGKGASRKKRTKRVPQYKYTNLPSEAKGTETYIWGAHRSEDKELAIIENAPMLQEENFEKNYGGIDVNSPEFIAISLLKTKQYFKRSATLAGFIQDEFAKVGRVDRDVR
;
A
#
# COMPACT_ATOMS: atom_id res chain seq x y z
N MET A 1 -20.02 -37.24 71.04
CA MET A 1 -20.79 -36.30 70.18
C MET A 1 -19.89 -35.32 69.38
N THR A 2 -18.77 -34.92 69.91
CA THR A 2 -17.87 -33.92 69.32
C THR A 2 -17.10 -34.35 68.06
N GLN A 3 -16.72 -35.60 67.91
CA GLN A 3 -15.94 -36.07 66.74
C GLN A 3 -16.78 -36.18 65.45
N ARG A 4 -18.07 -36.46 65.54
CA ARG A 4 -18.94 -36.57 64.37
C ARG A 4 -19.31 -35.18 63.78
N ILE A 5 -19.35 -34.16 64.62
CA ILE A 5 -19.65 -32.80 64.21
C ILE A 5 -18.40 -32.21 63.51
N LEU A 6 -17.17 -32.54 63.97
CA LEU A 6 -15.94 -32.07 63.34
C LEU A 6 -15.74 -32.63 61.94
N LEU A 7 -16.12 -33.90 61.72
CA LEU A 7 -16.05 -34.55 60.42
C LEU A 7 -17.03 -33.96 59.41
N PHE A 8 -18.23 -33.53 59.88
CA PHE A 8 -19.23 -32.93 59.04
C PHE A 8 -18.82 -31.53 58.55
N PHE A 9 -18.15 -30.75 59.40
CA PHE A 9 -17.60 -29.43 59.02
C PHE A 9 -16.40 -29.53 58.06
N LEU A 10 -15.59 -30.55 58.16
CA LEU A 10 -14.46 -30.79 57.22
C LEU A 10 -14.96 -31.22 55.83
N ILE A 11 -16.04 -32.01 55.73
CA ILE A 11 -16.61 -32.43 54.45
C ILE A 11 -17.37 -31.29 53.79
N THR A 12 -18.12 -30.47 54.53
CA THR A 12 -18.84 -29.31 53.98
C THR A 12 -17.90 -28.20 53.61
N GLY A 13 -16.83 -27.93 54.37
CA GLY A 13 -15.78 -26.95 54.04
C GLY A 13 -15.00 -27.35 52.81
N GLY A 14 -14.73 -28.63 52.61
CA GLY A 14 -14.08 -29.15 51.41
C GLY A 14 -14.91 -29.06 50.15
N LEU A 15 -16.23 -29.22 50.24
CA LEU A 15 -17.13 -29.08 49.10
C LEU A 15 -17.32 -27.61 48.63
N LEU A 16 -17.28 -26.67 49.57
CA LEU A 16 -17.40 -25.23 49.26
C LEU A 16 -16.16 -24.66 48.58
N THR A 17 -14.95 -25.23 48.81
CA THR A 17 -13.71 -24.75 48.18
C THR A 17 -13.52 -25.27 46.77
N ILE A 18 -14.11 -26.38 46.39
CA ILE A 18 -14.03 -26.95 45.05
C ILE A 18 -14.89 -26.17 44.04
N SER A 19 -15.98 -25.54 44.49
CA SER A 19 -16.86 -24.73 43.64
C SER A 19 -16.22 -23.43 43.12
N SER A 20 -15.11 -22.98 43.73
CA SER A 20 -14.47 -21.71 43.37
C SER A 20 -13.49 -21.81 42.21
N PHE A 21 -13.20 -23.01 41.69
CA PHE A 21 -12.25 -23.21 40.60
C PHE A 21 -12.84 -23.61 39.25
N VAL A 22 -14.16 -23.68 39.15
CA VAL A 22 -14.80 -23.78 37.83
C VAL A 22 -14.83 -22.38 37.25
N ARG A 23 -13.71 -21.93 36.68
CA ARG A 23 -13.76 -20.81 35.74
C ARG A 23 -14.69 -21.26 34.61
N PRO A 24 -15.75 -20.45 34.32
CA PRO A 24 -16.46 -20.68 33.08
C PRO A 24 -15.40 -20.55 31.96
N THR A 25 -15.07 -21.67 31.34
CA THR A 25 -14.43 -21.66 30.05
C THR A 25 -15.45 -20.97 29.14
N THR A 26 -15.36 -19.65 29.02
CA THR A 26 -15.88 -18.99 27.85
C THR A 26 -15.13 -19.63 26.72
N THR A 27 -15.75 -20.64 26.10
CA THR A 27 -15.40 -21.04 24.73
C THR A 27 -15.53 -19.75 23.96
N GLU A 28 -14.40 -19.04 23.77
CA GLU A 28 -14.29 -18.11 22.66
C GLU A 28 -14.58 -18.96 21.44
N THR A 29 -15.84 -18.96 21.03
CA THR A 29 -16.20 -19.41 19.72
C THR A 29 -15.31 -18.56 18.81
N ASN A 30 -14.35 -19.21 18.19
CA ASN A 30 -13.44 -18.63 17.20
C ASN A 30 -14.33 -18.20 16.01
N ARG A 31 -15.15 -17.17 16.25
CA ARG A 31 -15.94 -16.54 15.20
C ARG A 31 -14.91 -16.05 14.21
N LYS A 32 -14.84 -16.70 13.05
CA LYS A 32 -14.10 -16.19 11.92
C LYS A 32 -14.43 -14.70 11.85
N LYS A 33 -13.44 -13.84 12.05
CA LYS A 33 -13.67 -12.40 12.00
C LYS A 33 -14.16 -12.09 10.60
N VAL A 34 -15.44 -11.84 10.48
CA VAL A 34 -16.08 -11.49 9.20
C VAL A 34 -15.67 -10.06 8.90
N ILE A 35 -15.28 -9.78 7.65
CA ILE A 35 -15.07 -8.40 7.19
C ILE A 35 -16.40 -7.68 7.33
N GLY A 36 -16.43 -6.54 8.01
CA GLY A 36 -17.63 -5.72 8.18
C GLY A 36 -17.50 -4.37 7.50
N THR A 37 -16.28 -3.81 7.45
CA THR A 37 -16.03 -2.48 6.87
C THR A 37 -14.90 -2.54 5.86
N VAL A 38 -15.18 -2.11 4.63
CA VAL A 38 -14.23 -1.95 3.54
C VAL A 38 -13.99 -0.47 3.32
N ILE A 39 -12.73 -0.04 3.39
CA ILE A 39 -12.30 1.30 3.03
C ILE A 39 -11.69 1.24 1.64
N ILE A 40 -12.20 2.04 0.73
CA ILE A 40 -11.64 2.21 -0.62
C ILE A 40 -10.97 3.58 -0.67
N ASP A 41 -9.70 3.59 -1.07
CA ASP A 41 -8.89 4.79 -1.17
C ASP A 41 -8.54 5.07 -2.64
N PRO A 42 -9.25 5.99 -3.30
CA PRO A 42 -8.86 6.44 -4.63
C PRO A 42 -7.56 7.25 -4.53
N GLY A 43 -6.46 6.77 -5.11
CA GLY A 43 -5.18 7.46 -5.07
C GLY A 43 -5.24 8.88 -5.62
N HIS A 44 -4.33 9.75 -5.17
CA HIS A 44 -4.22 11.14 -5.58
C HIS A 44 -5.49 11.98 -5.33
N GLY A 45 -5.69 13.06 -6.10
CA GLY A 45 -6.88 13.92 -6.03
C GLY A 45 -6.54 15.41 -5.91
N GLY A 46 -7.47 16.28 -6.22
CA GLY A 46 -7.29 17.73 -6.12
C GLY A 46 -6.04 18.24 -6.83
N SER A 47 -5.12 18.83 -6.07
CA SER A 47 -3.84 19.35 -6.57
C SER A 47 -2.84 18.25 -6.96
N ASP A 48 -2.96 17.05 -6.39
CA ASP A 48 -2.14 15.91 -6.76
C ASP A 48 -2.81 15.14 -7.91
N HIS A 49 -2.24 15.29 -9.10
CA HIS A 49 -2.78 14.69 -10.31
C HIS A 49 -2.36 13.22 -10.51
N GLY A 50 -1.33 12.77 -9.78
CA GLY A 50 -0.67 11.50 -10.07
C GLY A 50 -0.02 11.49 -11.46
N ALA A 51 0.08 10.32 -12.06
CA ALA A 51 0.64 10.17 -13.39
C ALA A 51 -0.25 10.83 -14.45
N LYS A 52 0.42 11.48 -15.43
CA LYS A 52 -0.25 12.08 -16.59
C LYS A 52 -0.30 11.05 -17.72
N GLY A 53 -1.49 10.58 -18.02
CA GLY A 53 -1.75 9.75 -19.19
C GLY A 53 -1.91 10.56 -20.48
N ARG A 54 -2.26 9.87 -21.56
CA ARG A 54 -2.53 10.51 -22.87
C ARG A 54 -3.82 11.33 -22.88
N PHE A 55 -4.83 10.89 -22.13
CA PHE A 55 -6.20 11.44 -22.18
C PHE A 55 -6.73 11.88 -20.81
N SER A 56 -6.11 11.42 -19.72
CA SER A 56 -6.60 11.65 -18.35
C SER A 56 -5.43 11.69 -17.38
N TYR A 57 -5.70 12.18 -16.18
CA TYR A 57 -4.80 12.04 -15.05
C TYR A 57 -5.13 10.76 -14.27
N GLU A 58 -4.17 10.24 -13.55
CA GLU A 58 -4.32 9.06 -12.70
C GLU A 58 -5.43 9.25 -11.68
N LYS A 59 -5.51 10.42 -11.02
CA LYS A 59 -6.54 10.72 -10.03
C LYS A 59 -7.96 10.51 -10.50
N ASP A 60 -8.22 10.79 -11.80
CA ASP A 60 -9.57 10.67 -12.39
C ASP A 60 -9.94 9.21 -12.58
N ILE A 61 -8.98 8.39 -13.03
CA ILE A 61 -9.17 6.97 -13.22
C ILE A 61 -9.32 6.27 -11.86
N CYS A 62 -8.46 6.61 -10.89
CA CYS A 62 -8.53 6.06 -9.54
C CYS A 62 -9.90 6.31 -8.90
N LEU A 63 -10.43 7.53 -9.02
CA LEU A 63 -11.75 7.86 -8.51
C LEU A 63 -12.86 7.06 -9.22
N ALA A 64 -12.85 7.05 -10.54
CA ALA A 64 -13.89 6.38 -11.32
C ALA A 64 -13.92 4.86 -11.06
N VAL A 65 -12.75 4.22 -10.99
CA VAL A 65 -12.62 2.79 -10.70
C VAL A 65 -13.08 2.49 -9.28
N SER A 66 -12.64 3.27 -8.31
CA SER A 66 -12.99 3.10 -6.90
C SER A 66 -14.49 3.22 -6.63
N LEU A 67 -15.14 4.22 -7.23
CA LEU A 67 -16.59 4.39 -7.08
C LEU A 67 -17.39 3.22 -7.71
N LYS A 68 -16.95 2.74 -8.87
CA LYS A 68 -17.56 1.54 -9.50
C LYS A 68 -17.35 0.30 -8.65
N LEU A 69 -16.12 0.10 -8.13
CA LEU A 69 -15.78 -1.03 -7.28
C LEU A 69 -16.66 -1.05 -6.03
N GLY A 70 -16.76 0.07 -5.33
CA GLY A 70 -17.55 0.13 -4.13
C GLY A 70 -19.05 -0.02 -4.38
N ALA A 71 -19.57 0.50 -5.50
CA ALA A 71 -20.96 0.27 -5.88
C ALA A 71 -21.24 -1.23 -6.13
N ILE A 72 -20.33 -1.94 -6.77
CA ILE A 72 -20.42 -3.39 -6.97
C ILE A 72 -20.38 -4.13 -5.64
N ILE A 73 -19.40 -3.81 -4.78
CA ILE A 73 -19.29 -4.43 -3.45
C ILE A 73 -20.57 -4.22 -2.63
N SER A 74 -21.09 -2.99 -2.58
CA SER A 74 -22.31 -2.68 -1.83
C SER A 74 -23.55 -3.41 -2.40
N LYS A 75 -23.59 -3.66 -3.68
CA LYS A 75 -24.69 -4.40 -4.32
C LYS A 75 -24.61 -5.90 -4.04
N GLU A 76 -23.43 -6.48 -4.18
CA GLU A 76 -23.22 -7.94 -4.05
C GLU A 76 -23.10 -8.38 -2.58
N PHE A 77 -22.69 -7.47 -1.69
CA PHE A 77 -22.50 -7.71 -0.25
C PHE A 77 -23.14 -6.58 0.57
N PRO A 78 -24.47 -6.53 0.65
CA PRO A 78 -25.21 -5.43 1.30
C PRO A 78 -24.94 -5.34 2.81
N GLU A 79 -24.39 -6.39 3.43
CA GLU A 79 -23.99 -6.41 4.83
C GLU A 79 -22.66 -5.70 5.09
N LEU A 80 -21.87 -5.42 4.04
CA LEU A 80 -20.60 -4.72 4.15
C LEU A 80 -20.81 -3.21 4.14
N ARG A 81 -20.18 -2.53 5.08
CA ARG A 81 -20.09 -1.09 5.08
C ARG A 81 -18.92 -0.66 4.17
N VAL A 82 -19.23 -0.06 3.04
CA VAL A 82 -18.24 0.47 2.10
C VAL A 82 -18.08 1.97 2.31
N LEU A 83 -16.86 2.42 2.56
CA LEU A 83 -16.51 3.82 2.74
C LEU A 83 -15.35 4.21 1.83
N TYR A 84 -15.25 5.50 1.53
CA TYR A 84 -14.21 6.04 0.66
C TYR A 84 -13.45 7.14 1.38
N THR A 85 -12.14 7.24 1.15
CA THR A 85 -11.35 8.37 1.64
C THR A 85 -11.68 9.66 0.89
N ARG A 86 -12.12 9.54 -0.37
CA ARG A 86 -12.68 10.63 -1.17
C ARG A 86 -13.72 10.10 -2.16
N THR A 87 -14.72 10.91 -2.47
CA THR A 87 -15.76 10.63 -3.47
C THR A 87 -15.83 11.68 -4.57
N THR A 88 -15.00 12.71 -4.47
CA THR A 88 -14.87 13.82 -5.42
C THR A 88 -13.40 14.06 -5.75
N ASP A 89 -13.11 15.01 -6.63
CA ASP A 89 -11.75 15.47 -6.92
C ASP A 89 -11.21 16.36 -5.79
N SER A 90 -11.04 15.78 -4.61
CA SER A 90 -10.42 16.40 -3.43
C SER A 90 -9.12 15.66 -3.09
N TYR A 91 -8.23 16.32 -2.36
CA TYR A 91 -6.98 15.74 -1.88
C TYR A 91 -7.00 15.61 -0.37
N PRO A 92 -7.41 14.45 0.19
CA PRO A 92 -7.09 14.12 1.57
C PRO A 92 -5.59 13.83 1.70
N GLU A 93 -4.94 14.39 2.71
CA GLU A 93 -3.54 14.08 3.02
C GLU A 93 -3.36 12.60 3.34
N LEU A 94 -2.17 12.05 3.14
CA LEU A 94 -1.92 10.61 3.35
C LEU A 94 -2.18 10.20 4.80
N HIS A 95 -1.82 11.09 5.76
CA HIS A 95 -2.15 10.89 7.16
C HIS A 95 -3.66 10.77 7.40
N ASP A 96 -4.46 11.65 6.79
CA ASP A 96 -5.91 11.66 6.96
C ASP A 96 -6.58 10.42 6.37
N ARG A 97 -6.05 9.86 5.29
CA ARG A 97 -6.53 8.60 4.70
C ARG A 97 -6.37 7.44 5.69
N ALA A 98 -5.18 7.31 6.29
CA ALA A 98 -4.91 6.30 7.30
C ALA A 98 -5.73 6.52 8.57
N LYS A 99 -5.85 7.75 9.04
CA LYS A 99 -6.66 8.16 10.18
C LYS A 99 -8.14 7.81 9.95
N PHE A 100 -8.68 8.18 8.79
CA PHE A 100 -10.06 7.85 8.39
C PHE A 100 -10.33 6.35 8.45
N ALA A 101 -9.41 5.53 7.91
CA ALA A 101 -9.55 4.08 7.94
C ALA A 101 -9.58 3.52 9.38
N ASN A 102 -8.69 4.02 10.24
CA ASN A 102 -8.59 3.60 11.63
C ASN A 102 -9.80 4.03 12.47
N GLU A 103 -10.25 5.27 12.34
CA GLU A 103 -11.42 5.81 13.06
C GLU A 103 -12.71 5.08 12.67
N ASN A 104 -12.83 4.69 11.41
CA ASN A 104 -13.95 3.92 10.91
C ASN A 104 -13.83 2.41 11.14
N LYS A 105 -12.78 1.95 11.83
CA LYS A 105 -12.53 0.53 12.14
C LYS A 105 -12.56 -0.34 10.88
N GLY A 106 -11.89 0.12 9.82
CA GLY A 106 -11.77 -0.61 8.56
C GLY A 106 -11.15 -2.00 8.78
N ASP A 107 -11.82 -3.04 8.31
CA ASP A 107 -11.30 -4.40 8.32
C ASP A 107 -10.43 -4.69 7.09
N LEU A 108 -10.72 -3.99 5.98
CA LEU A 108 -10.00 -4.05 4.73
C LEU A 108 -9.79 -2.64 4.18
N TYR A 109 -8.56 -2.34 3.77
CA TYR A 109 -8.20 -1.09 3.10
C TYR A 109 -7.70 -1.42 1.69
N LEU A 110 -8.34 -0.84 0.69
CA LEU A 110 -8.03 -1.03 -0.73
C LEU A 110 -7.65 0.31 -1.34
N CYS A 111 -6.36 0.49 -1.63
CA CYS A 111 -5.88 1.65 -2.36
C CYS A 111 -5.84 1.34 -3.86
N VAL A 112 -6.33 2.28 -4.69
CA VAL A 112 -6.40 2.14 -6.14
C VAL A 112 -5.51 3.18 -6.78
N HIS A 113 -4.50 2.70 -7.54
CA HIS A 113 -3.57 3.50 -8.33
C HIS A 113 -3.51 3.04 -9.78
N VAL A 114 -2.97 3.89 -10.64
CA VAL A 114 -2.70 3.59 -12.06
C VAL A 114 -1.27 4.01 -12.38
N ASN A 115 -0.35 3.11 -12.18
CA ASN A 115 1.07 3.37 -12.40
C ASN A 115 1.38 3.74 -13.85
N ALA A 116 2.29 4.69 -14.03
CA ALA A 116 2.84 5.03 -15.33
C ALA A 116 4.29 4.55 -15.44
N ALA A 117 4.55 3.69 -16.42
CA ALA A 117 5.91 3.34 -16.77
C ALA A 117 6.46 4.32 -17.83
N ARG A 118 7.68 4.79 -17.62
CA ARG A 118 8.35 5.67 -18.58
C ARG A 118 8.57 4.94 -19.89
N GLY A 119 8.28 5.61 -21.01
CA GLY A 119 8.62 5.14 -22.33
C GLY A 119 10.15 5.08 -22.54
N LYS A 120 10.54 4.42 -23.60
CA LYS A 120 11.96 4.27 -23.97
C LYS A 120 12.38 5.43 -24.89
N ARG A 121 13.43 6.15 -24.51
CA ARG A 121 14.07 7.13 -25.39
C ARG A 121 15.11 6.43 -26.26
N VAL A 122 14.87 6.40 -27.57
CA VAL A 122 15.76 5.82 -28.57
C VAL A 122 16.53 6.94 -29.27
N ALA A 123 17.82 6.77 -29.42
CA ALA A 123 18.70 7.70 -30.12
C ALA A 123 19.14 7.06 -31.45
N GLU A 124 18.87 7.75 -32.54
CA GLU A 124 19.31 7.37 -33.90
C GLU A 124 20.36 8.37 -34.37
N VAL A 125 21.44 7.88 -34.92
CA VAL A 125 22.45 8.74 -35.54
C VAL A 125 21.97 9.21 -36.92
N VAL A 126 21.64 10.49 -37.03
CA VAL A 126 21.10 11.10 -38.25
C VAL A 126 22.20 11.81 -39.09
N GLY A 127 23.42 11.88 -38.59
CA GLY A 127 24.53 12.52 -39.27
C GLY A 127 25.73 12.73 -38.35
N TYR A 128 26.70 13.45 -38.86
CA TYR A 128 27.90 13.83 -38.14
C TYR A 128 28.17 15.31 -38.32
N LYS A 129 28.59 15.98 -37.23
CA LYS A 129 29.11 17.35 -37.32
C LYS A 129 30.57 17.39 -36.91
N THR A 130 31.32 18.27 -37.53
CA THR A 130 32.71 18.54 -37.16
C THR A 130 32.74 19.57 -36.04
N VAL A 131 33.33 19.19 -34.92
CA VAL A 131 33.52 20.08 -33.76
C VAL A 131 35.00 20.39 -33.62
N THR A 132 35.29 21.68 -33.49
CA THR A 132 36.66 22.16 -33.21
C THR A 132 36.88 22.15 -31.69
N TYR A 133 37.99 21.67 -31.25
CA TYR A 133 38.44 21.75 -29.87
C TYR A 133 39.95 22.07 -29.81
N TYR A 134 40.40 22.50 -28.66
CA TYR A 134 41.80 22.90 -28.48
C TYR A 134 42.46 22.00 -27.45
N THR A 135 43.71 21.60 -27.72
CA THR A 135 44.54 20.82 -26.79
C THR A 135 45.81 21.62 -26.47
N GLY A 136 46.36 21.43 -25.24
CA GLY A 136 47.53 22.18 -24.76
C GLY A 136 47.18 23.49 -24.04
N LYS A 137 48.12 24.06 -23.32
CA LYS A 137 47.99 25.33 -22.59
C LYS A 137 48.98 26.36 -23.13
N GLY A 138 48.66 27.64 -23.04
CA GLY A 138 49.54 28.74 -23.48
C GLY A 138 49.99 28.63 -24.92
N ALA A 139 51.28 28.83 -25.20
CA ALA A 139 51.85 28.82 -26.54
C ALA A 139 51.77 27.44 -27.25
N SER A 140 51.54 26.37 -26.53
CA SER A 140 51.35 25.01 -27.07
C SER A 140 49.90 24.65 -27.41
N ARG A 141 48.99 25.61 -27.39
CA ARG A 141 47.58 25.41 -27.72
C ARG A 141 47.42 25.10 -29.21
N LYS A 142 46.94 23.86 -29.51
CA LYS A 142 46.74 23.38 -30.89
C LYS A 142 45.25 23.21 -31.17
N LYS A 143 44.79 23.74 -32.29
CA LYS A 143 43.44 23.55 -32.81
C LYS A 143 43.33 22.12 -33.39
N ARG A 144 42.26 21.41 -33.00
CA ARG A 144 41.95 20.09 -33.52
C ARG A 144 40.48 20.02 -33.90
N THR A 145 40.15 19.11 -34.80
CA THR A 145 38.76 18.84 -35.17
C THR A 145 38.45 17.36 -34.94
N LYS A 146 37.20 17.09 -34.56
CA LYS A 146 36.69 15.72 -34.51
C LYS A 146 35.26 15.68 -35.06
N ARG A 147 34.93 14.57 -35.72
CA ARG A 147 33.56 14.28 -36.12
C ARG A 147 32.82 13.71 -34.92
N VAL A 148 31.67 14.29 -34.57
CA VAL A 148 30.78 13.79 -33.50
C VAL A 148 29.43 13.46 -34.10
N PRO A 149 28.78 12.36 -33.68
CA PRO A 149 27.48 12.00 -34.20
C PRO A 149 26.42 13.02 -33.76
N GLN A 150 25.48 13.28 -34.63
CA GLN A 150 24.24 13.99 -34.35
C GLN A 150 23.14 12.97 -34.13
N TYR A 151 22.45 13.08 -33.01
CA TYR A 151 21.40 12.16 -32.64
C TYR A 151 20.02 12.80 -32.81
N LYS A 152 19.09 12.06 -33.40
CA LYS A 152 17.66 12.28 -33.30
C LYS A 152 17.12 11.41 -32.19
N TYR A 153 16.39 12.01 -31.27
CA TYR A 153 15.78 11.27 -30.17
C TYR A 153 14.30 11.10 -30.43
N THR A 154 13.84 9.87 -30.33
CA THR A 154 12.41 9.53 -30.40
C THR A 154 11.99 8.88 -29.10
N ASN A 155 10.91 9.38 -28.51
CA ASN A 155 10.32 8.78 -27.33
C ASN A 155 9.29 7.76 -27.78
N LEU A 156 9.56 6.49 -27.53
CA LEU A 156 8.60 5.41 -27.73
C LEU A 156 7.71 5.30 -26.47
N PRO A 157 6.41 5.03 -26.62
CA PRO A 157 5.55 4.79 -25.48
C PRO A 157 6.01 3.57 -24.68
N SER A 158 5.64 3.50 -23.41
CA SER A 158 5.88 2.31 -22.60
C SER A 158 5.03 1.15 -23.13
N GLU A 159 5.60 -0.04 -23.15
CA GLU A 159 4.89 -1.29 -23.44
C GLU A 159 4.34 -1.94 -22.16
N ALA A 160 4.61 -1.34 -20.98
CA ALA A 160 4.12 -1.86 -19.71
C ALA A 160 2.59 -1.84 -19.68
N LYS A 161 2.02 -3.00 -19.39
CA LYS A 161 0.57 -3.21 -19.27
C LYS A 161 0.32 -4.36 -18.30
N GLY A 162 -0.85 -4.40 -17.69
CA GLY A 162 -1.24 -5.44 -16.76
C GLY A 162 -1.60 -4.87 -15.40
N THR A 163 -1.74 -5.75 -14.42
CA THR A 163 -2.12 -5.42 -13.04
C THR A 163 -1.08 -5.96 -12.07
N GLU A 164 -0.82 -5.19 -11.06
CA GLU A 164 0.02 -5.53 -9.90
C GLU A 164 -0.81 -5.31 -8.65
N THR A 165 -0.72 -6.22 -7.69
CA THR A 165 -1.38 -6.05 -6.40
C THR A 165 -0.32 -6.01 -5.31
N TYR A 166 -0.26 -4.88 -4.61
CA TYR A 166 0.72 -4.66 -3.54
C TYR A 166 0.13 -4.98 -2.19
N ILE A 167 0.91 -5.66 -1.37
CA ILE A 167 0.55 -5.94 0.02
C ILE A 167 1.66 -5.44 0.95
N TRP A 168 1.30 -5.08 2.17
CA TRP A 168 2.31 -4.72 3.15
C TRP A 168 3.15 -5.94 3.51
N GLY A 169 4.45 -5.89 3.21
CA GLY A 169 5.41 -6.95 3.48
C GLY A 169 6.83 -6.42 3.68
N ALA A 170 7.65 -7.20 4.41
CA ALA A 170 9.02 -6.78 4.76
C ALA A 170 10.09 -7.16 3.71
N HIS A 171 9.74 -7.78 2.58
CA HIS A 171 10.67 -8.69 1.92
C HIS A 171 11.31 -8.25 0.61
N ARG A 172 10.94 -7.14 -0.03
CA ARG A 172 11.59 -6.73 -1.28
C ARG A 172 11.94 -5.24 -1.25
N SER A 173 13.23 -4.95 -1.37
CA SER A 173 13.76 -3.57 -1.43
C SER A 173 13.34 -2.84 -2.71
N GLU A 174 13.15 -3.56 -3.81
CA GLU A 174 12.77 -2.99 -5.11
C GLU A 174 11.31 -2.47 -5.11
N ASP A 175 10.41 -3.17 -4.42
CA ASP A 175 9.01 -2.75 -4.29
C ASP A 175 8.84 -1.54 -3.35
N LYS A 176 9.88 -1.24 -2.53
CA LYS A 176 9.90 -0.03 -1.69
C LYS A 176 10.04 1.26 -2.50
N GLU A 177 10.66 1.22 -3.67
CA GLU A 177 10.82 2.42 -4.51
C GLU A 177 9.47 2.99 -4.94
N LEU A 178 8.52 2.13 -5.34
CA LEU A 178 7.18 2.60 -5.67
C LEU A 178 6.46 3.16 -4.45
N ALA A 179 6.51 2.44 -3.32
CA ALA A 179 5.91 2.93 -2.08
C ALA A 179 6.52 4.27 -1.62
N ILE A 180 7.80 4.50 -1.82
CA ILE A 180 8.47 5.78 -1.54
C ILE A 180 7.95 6.86 -2.48
N ILE A 181 7.80 6.57 -3.77
CA ILE A 181 7.31 7.53 -4.76
C ILE A 181 5.86 7.91 -4.45
N GLU A 182 5.00 6.94 -4.19
CA GLU A 182 3.57 7.16 -3.89
C GLU A 182 3.36 7.88 -2.54
N ASN A 183 4.27 7.70 -1.59
CA ASN A 183 4.22 8.37 -0.29
C ASN A 183 5.07 9.66 -0.23
N ALA A 184 5.78 10.05 -1.29
CA ALA A 184 6.56 11.28 -1.32
C ALA A 184 5.75 12.54 -1.01
N PRO A 185 4.46 12.68 -1.39
CA PRO A 185 3.64 13.83 -1.03
C PRO A 185 3.53 14.08 0.48
N MET A 186 3.67 13.05 1.33
CA MET A 186 3.63 13.23 2.78
C MET A 186 4.69 14.21 3.30
N LEU A 187 5.84 14.33 2.61
CA LEU A 187 6.90 15.28 2.95
C LEU A 187 6.49 16.74 2.72
N GLN A 188 5.41 16.98 1.96
CA GLN A 188 4.87 18.30 1.65
C GLN A 188 3.63 18.62 2.50
N GLU A 189 3.18 17.72 3.36
CA GLU A 189 2.06 17.97 4.27
C GLU A 189 2.43 19.05 5.29
N GLU A 190 1.54 20.01 5.51
CA GLU A 190 1.73 21.15 6.39
C GLU A 190 2.10 20.77 7.84
N ASN A 191 1.62 19.64 8.31
CA ASN A 191 1.85 19.12 9.66
C ASN A 191 2.73 17.87 9.70
N PHE A 192 3.64 17.71 8.73
CA PHE A 192 4.48 16.52 8.61
C PHE A 192 5.15 16.11 9.92
N GLU A 193 5.85 17.03 10.58
CA GLU A 193 6.53 16.72 11.83
C GLU A 193 5.59 16.33 12.97
N LYS A 194 4.41 16.96 13.05
CA LYS A 194 3.39 16.62 14.05
C LYS A 194 2.78 15.24 13.79
N ASN A 195 2.54 14.92 12.53
CA ASN A 195 1.88 13.69 12.13
C ASN A 195 2.83 12.49 12.12
N TYR A 196 4.11 12.70 11.80
CA TYR A 196 5.09 11.63 11.57
C TYR A 196 6.36 11.75 12.43
N GLY A 197 6.71 12.94 12.95
CA GLY A 197 7.96 13.20 13.67
C GLY A 197 8.10 12.51 15.02
N GLY A 198 7.01 11.97 15.58
CA GLY A 198 7.05 11.17 16.82
C GLY A 198 7.29 9.68 16.60
N ILE A 199 7.39 9.23 15.35
CA ILE A 199 7.56 7.83 15.00
C ILE A 199 9.02 7.59 14.62
N ASP A 200 9.78 7.02 15.52
CA ASP A 200 11.10 6.48 15.17
C ASP A 200 10.91 5.11 14.51
N VAL A 201 10.92 5.11 13.19
CA VAL A 201 10.79 3.91 12.36
C VAL A 201 11.92 2.89 12.57
N ASN A 202 13.03 3.32 13.19
CA ASN A 202 14.18 2.48 13.49
C ASN A 202 14.16 1.97 14.94
N SER A 203 13.18 2.40 15.76
CA SER A 203 13.09 1.91 17.12
C SER A 203 12.77 0.41 17.16
N PRO A 204 13.38 -0.35 18.07
CA PRO A 204 13.10 -1.79 18.22
C PRO A 204 11.62 -2.07 18.46
N GLU A 205 10.93 -1.20 19.19
CA GLU A 205 9.50 -1.30 19.50
C GLU A 205 8.66 -1.15 18.24
N PHE A 206 8.94 -0.14 17.42
CA PHE A 206 8.22 0.05 16.14
C PHE A 206 8.44 -1.12 15.20
N ILE A 207 9.68 -1.60 15.08
CA ILE A 207 10.02 -2.76 14.25
C ILE A 207 9.28 -4.00 14.74
N ALA A 208 9.29 -4.28 16.05
CA ALA A 208 8.62 -5.44 16.62
C ALA A 208 7.10 -5.42 16.40
N ILE A 209 6.45 -4.27 16.67
CA ILE A 209 5.01 -4.09 16.45
C ILE A 209 4.66 -4.21 14.97
N SER A 210 5.46 -3.63 14.08
CA SER A 210 5.26 -3.69 12.63
C SER A 210 5.38 -5.12 12.12
N LEU A 211 6.36 -5.89 12.58
CA LEU A 211 6.54 -7.30 12.24
C LEU A 211 5.36 -8.16 12.72
N LEU A 212 4.88 -7.94 13.95
CA LEU A 212 3.73 -8.66 14.49
C LEU A 212 2.46 -8.38 13.69
N LYS A 213 2.18 -7.11 13.39
CA LYS A 213 1.03 -6.72 12.56
C LYS A 213 1.14 -7.29 11.15
N THR A 214 2.31 -7.19 10.53
CA THR A 214 2.57 -7.78 9.21
C THR A 214 2.28 -9.28 9.21
N LYS A 215 2.81 -10.03 10.18
CA LYS A 215 2.58 -11.47 10.30
C LYS A 215 1.09 -11.80 10.48
N GLN A 216 0.36 -10.99 11.25
CA GLN A 216 -1.06 -11.20 11.52
C GLN A 216 -1.94 -11.03 10.27
N TYR A 217 -1.65 -10.03 9.45
CA TYR A 217 -2.50 -9.66 8.32
C TYR A 217 -1.98 -10.17 6.97
N PHE A 218 -0.69 -10.44 6.85
CA PHE A 218 -0.03 -10.81 5.61
C PHE A 218 -0.74 -11.94 4.85
N LYS A 219 -1.04 -13.04 5.54
CA LYS A 219 -1.68 -14.20 4.89
C LYS A 219 -3.01 -13.85 4.24
N ARG A 220 -3.83 -13.03 4.91
CA ARG A 220 -5.13 -12.62 4.38
C ARG A 220 -4.98 -11.67 3.21
N SER A 221 -4.07 -10.70 3.33
CA SER A 221 -3.75 -9.75 2.25
C SER A 221 -3.20 -10.49 1.04
N ALA A 222 -2.26 -11.41 1.21
CA ALA A 222 -1.70 -12.20 0.13
C ALA A 222 -2.74 -13.09 -0.56
N THR A 223 -3.66 -13.70 0.21
CA THR A 223 -4.74 -14.50 -0.36
C THR A 223 -5.69 -13.64 -1.21
N LEU A 224 -6.10 -12.47 -0.70
CA LEU A 224 -6.95 -11.54 -1.45
C LEU A 224 -6.24 -11.03 -2.70
N ALA A 225 -4.96 -10.63 -2.57
CA ALA A 225 -4.16 -10.16 -3.69
C ALA A 225 -4.04 -11.21 -4.80
N GLY A 226 -3.82 -12.49 -4.43
CA GLY A 226 -3.84 -13.60 -5.38
C GLY A 226 -5.16 -13.72 -6.13
N PHE A 227 -6.29 -13.68 -5.42
CA PHE A 227 -7.60 -13.71 -6.08
C PHE A 227 -7.82 -12.51 -7.04
N ILE A 228 -7.37 -11.31 -6.65
CA ILE A 228 -7.47 -10.13 -7.52
C ILE A 228 -6.66 -10.35 -8.81
N GLN A 229 -5.43 -10.86 -8.72
CA GLN A 229 -4.59 -11.15 -9.89
C GLN A 229 -5.22 -12.24 -10.77
N ASP A 230 -5.73 -13.32 -10.18
CA ASP A 230 -6.43 -14.39 -10.90
C ASP A 230 -7.64 -13.85 -11.69
N GLU A 231 -8.46 -12.98 -11.09
CA GLU A 231 -9.61 -12.40 -11.75
C GLU A 231 -9.20 -11.44 -12.89
N PHE A 232 -8.14 -10.67 -12.72
CA PHE A 232 -7.60 -9.85 -13.80
C PHE A 232 -7.06 -10.70 -14.96
N ALA A 233 -6.40 -11.82 -14.68
CA ALA A 233 -5.92 -12.75 -15.69
C ALA A 233 -7.06 -13.39 -16.49
N LYS A 234 -8.18 -13.76 -15.84
CA LYS A 234 -9.37 -14.30 -16.49
C LYS A 234 -10.00 -13.36 -17.53
N VAL A 235 -9.90 -12.04 -17.31
CA VAL A 235 -10.37 -11.04 -18.27
C VAL A 235 -9.29 -10.57 -19.25
N GLY A 236 -8.20 -11.34 -19.37
CA GLY A 236 -7.13 -11.12 -20.35
C GLY A 236 -6.15 -10.00 -19.97
N ARG A 237 -6.11 -9.55 -18.72
CA ARG A 237 -5.05 -8.65 -18.23
C ARG A 237 -3.77 -9.44 -17.99
N VAL A 238 -2.65 -8.82 -18.26
CA VAL A 238 -1.34 -9.39 -17.92
C VAL A 238 -1.19 -9.38 -16.42
N ASP A 239 -1.01 -10.56 -15.83
CA ASP A 239 -0.64 -10.71 -14.43
C ASP A 239 0.82 -10.27 -14.25
N ARG A 240 1.03 -9.30 -13.37
CA ARG A 240 2.36 -8.78 -13.02
C ARG A 240 2.73 -9.07 -11.58
N ASP A 241 2.05 -10.04 -10.98
CA ASP A 241 2.31 -10.61 -9.68
C ASP A 241 1.75 -9.82 -8.48
N VAL A 242 1.73 -10.50 -7.34
CA VAL A 242 1.53 -9.91 -6.01
C VAL A 242 2.89 -9.47 -5.48
N ARG A 243 3.00 -8.22 -5.04
CA ARG A 243 4.25 -7.57 -4.62
C ARG A 243 4.21 -7.09 -3.18
#